data_4e88e98a9dab59ec99b24c160ef6445b
#
_entry.id   4e88e98a9dab59ec99b24c160ef6445b
#
_cell.length_a   1.000
_cell.length_b   1.000
_cell.length_c   1.000
_cell.angle_alpha   90.00
_cell.angle_beta   90.00
_cell.angle_gamma   90.00
#
_symmetry.space_group_name_H-M   'P 1'
#
loop_
_entity.id
_entity.type
_entity.pdbx_description
1 polymer ?
#
loop_
_entity_poly.entity_id
_entity_poly.type
_entity_poly.pdbx_seq_one_letter_code
_entity_poly.pdbx_strand_id
1 'polypeptide(L)'
;MAMYLRYYSWEGDQFDLAELLKPQRQDRNVNVEELAYYVRTHAGWLNVEYRVGGNIDLLKQLLAAGIPVMIEESFYFEDPYWPNDDLWAAHYNMLTGYDDANQTFTGQDSFHGPDQQIPYEILEEYWHSFNNVYVLVYPAEKEAAVKEILGEHWDVEENRQLTLGMYQDQVQSNSEDAF
;
A
#
# COMPACT_ATOMS: atom_id res chain seq x y z
N MET A 1 -1.99 -0.24 9.11
CA MET A 1 -2.31 -1.67 9.43
C MET A 1 -3.38 -1.82 10.52
N ALA A 2 -3.31 -1.19 11.71
CA ALA A 2 -4.36 -1.37 12.76
C ALA A 2 -5.78 -1.09 12.25
N MET A 3 -6.00 -0.01 11.50
CA MET A 3 -7.30 0.29 10.87
C MET A 3 -7.76 -0.86 9.96
N TYR A 4 -6.85 -1.42 9.18
CA TYR A 4 -7.13 -2.51 8.27
C TYR A 4 -7.59 -3.78 9.01
N LEU A 5 -6.86 -4.18 10.05
CA LEU A 5 -7.21 -5.35 10.84
C LEU A 5 -8.54 -5.15 11.60
N ARG A 6 -8.79 -3.95 12.12
CA ARG A 6 -10.04 -3.61 12.81
C ARG A 6 -11.26 -3.65 11.88
N TYR A 7 -11.09 -3.34 10.60
CA TYR A 7 -12.14 -3.54 9.60
C TYR A 7 -12.62 -4.99 9.55
N TYR A 8 -11.73 -5.95 9.85
CA TYR A 8 -12.03 -7.38 9.94
C TYR A 8 -12.16 -7.87 11.39
N SER A 9 -12.63 -7.01 12.29
CA SER A 9 -12.96 -7.35 13.69
C SER A 9 -11.78 -7.79 14.56
N TRP A 10 -10.54 -7.39 14.20
CA TRP A 10 -9.42 -7.52 15.12
C TRP A 10 -9.58 -6.52 16.27
N GLU A 11 -9.41 -6.98 17.53
CA GLU A 11 -9.71 -6.18 18.72
C GLU A 11 -8.54 -5.34 19.23
N GLY A 12 -7.33 -5.50 18.64
CA GLY A 12 -6.15 -4.75 19.02
C GLY A 12 -6.15 -3.29 18.51
N ASP A 13 -5.09 -2.57 18.84
CA ASP A 13 -4.88 -1.19 18.44
C ASP A 13 -3.47 -0.95 17.85
N GLN A 14 -3.17 0.30 17.56
CA GLN A 14 -1.87 0.69 16.99
C GLN A 14 -0.69 0.44 17.94
N PHE A 15 -0.92 0.39 19.25
CA PHE A 15 0.13 0.18 20.25
C PHE A 15 0.49 -1.30 20.34
N ASP A 16 -0.47 -2.20 20.16
CA ASP A 16 -0.21 -3.64 20.05
C ASP A 16 0.68 -3.95 18.84
N LEU A 17 0.42 -3.29 17.71
CA LEU A 17 1.30 -3.40 16.55
C LEU A 17 2.69 -2.82 16.83
N ALA A 18 2.75 -1.62 17.42
CA ALA A 18 4.00 -0.91 17.65
C ALA A 18 4.91 -1.65 18.64
N GLU A 19 4.35 -2.34 19.63
CA GLU A 19 5.13 -3.13 20.59
C GLU A 19 5.97 -4.21 19.89
N LEU A 20 5.45 -4.81 18.82
CA LEU A 20 6.17 -5.83 18.05
C LEU A 20 6.98 -5.23 16.90
N LEU A 21 6.39 -4.34 16.10
CA LEU A 21 7.00 -3.86 14.86
C LEU A 21 7.95 -2.68 15.08
N LYS A 22 7.81 -1.96 16.18
CA LYS A 22 8.64 -0.79 16.54
C LYS A 22 9.10 -0.86 17.99
N PRO A 23 9.79 -1.94 18.40
CA PRO A 23 10.21 -2.12 19.78
C PRO A 23 11.26 -1.10 20.22
N GLN A 24 11.93 -0.46 19.27
CA GLN A 24 12.89 0.60 19.50
C GLN A 24 12.34 1.93 19.02
N ARG A 25 12.32 2.95 19.89
CA ARG A 25 11.77 4.27 19.55
C ARG A 25 12.48 4.94 18.36
N GLN A 26 13.75 4.62 18.16
CA GLN A 26 14.59 5.15 17.08
C GLN A 26 14.31 4.48 15.72
N ASP A 27 13.72 3.30 15.73
CA ASP A 27 13.32 2.62 14.51
C ASP A 27 12.07 3.28 13.95
N ARG A 28 12.22 3.97 12.81
CA ARG A 28 11.15 4.72 12.14
C ARG A 28 10.52 3.97 10.99
N ASN A 29 11.16 2.92 10.53
CA ASN A 29 10.73 2.16 9.38
C ASN A 29 9.95 0.92 9.82
N VAL A 30 8.91 0.61 9.07
CA VAL A 30 8.20 -0.68 9.08
C VAL A 30 7.99 -1.04 7.63
N ASN A 31 8.57 -2.13 7.17
CA ASN A 31 8.44 -2.55 5.80
C ASN A 31 7.23 -3.52 5.61
N VAL A 32 6.88 -3.76 4.35
CA VAL A 32 5.69 -4.57 4.01
C VAL A 32 5.77 -6.01 4.52
N GLU A 33 6.98 -6.58 4.60
CA GLU A 33 7.22 -7.93 5.13
C GLU A 33 6.90 -8.02 6.62
N GLU A 34 7.26 -7.00 7.39
CA GLU A 34 6.96 -6.91 8.82
C GLU A 34 5.46 -6.78 9.06
N LEU A 35 4.78 -5.97 8.25
CA LEU A 35 3.32 -5.86 8.29
C LEU A 35 2.65 -7.20 7.96
N ALA A 36 3.11 -7.88 6.92
CA ALA A 36 2.60 -9.20 6.55
C ALA A 36 2.89 -10.26 7.61
N TYR A 37 4.08 -10.22 8.22
CA TYR A 37 4.42 -11.10 9.35
C TYR A 37 3.46 -10.90 10.52
N TYR A 38 3.17 -9.65 10.88
CA TYR A 38 2.23 -9.35 11.95
C TYR A 38 0.84 -9.96 11.68
N VAL A 39 0.31 -9.74 10.49
CA VAL A 39 -1.01 -10.30 10.11
C VAL A 39 -1.02 -11.82 10.24
N ARG A 40 -0.01 -12.49 9.69
CA ARG A 40 0.09 -13.96 9.72
C ARG A 40 0.17 -14.54 11.13
N THR A 41 0.78 -13.81 12.05
CA THR A 41 1.03 -14.30 13.42
C THR A 41 -0.04 -13.85 14.45
N HIS A 42 -0.70 -12.71 14.25
CA HIS A 42 -1.63 -12.10 15.20
C HIS A 42 -3.06 -11.98 14.69
N ALA A 43 -3.27 -12.17 13.39
CA ALA A 43 -4.59 -12.19 12.75
C ALA A 43 -4.70 -13.36 11.75
N GLY A 44 -4.26 -14.54 12.15
CA GLY A 44 -4.12 -15.73 11.29
C GLY A 44 -5.42 -16.27 10.67
N TRP A 45 -6.58 -15.68 10.95
CA TRP A 45 -7.84 -15.91 10.23
C TRP A 45 -7.98 -15.07 8.97
N LEU A 46 -7.03 -14.16 8.72
CA LEU A 46 -6.94 -13.34 7.52
C LEU A 46 -5.76 -13.79 6.67
N ASN A 47 -5.93 -13.72 5.37
CA ASN A 47 -4.85 -13.81 4.40
C ASN A 47 -4.19 -12.44 4.25
N VAL A 48 -2.92 -12.43 3.93
CA VAL A 48 -2.17 -11.21 3.60
C VAL A 48 -1.26 -11.46 2.41
N GLU A 49 -1.39 -10.60 1.42
CA GLU A 49 -0.54 -10.56 0.22
C GLU A 49 -0.01 -9.16 0.00
N TYR A 50 1.20 -9.06 -0.55
CA TYR A 50 1.74 -7.80 -1.06
C TYR A 50 2.43 -8.03 -2.39
N ARG A 51 2.31 -7.05 -3.29
CA ARG A 51 2.87 -7.09 -4.65
C ARG A 51 3.38 -5.70 -5.00
N VAL A 52 4.17 -5.64 -6.07
CA VAL A 52 4.67 -4.41 -6.67
C VAL A 52 4.05 -4.22 -8.07
N GLY A 53 4.22 -3.04 -8.66
CA GLY A 53 3.72 -2.76 -10.01
C GLY A 53 2.21 -2.60 -10.10
N GLY A 54 1.58 -2.19 -8.99
CA GLY A 54 0.15 -1.85 -9.00
C GLY A 54 -0.15 -0.65 -9.91
N ASN A 55 -1.41 -0.51 -10.30
CA ASN A 55 -1.92 0.61 -11.09
C ASN A 55 -3.33 1.01 -10.63
N ILE A 56 -3.82 2.15 -11.11
CA ILE A 56 -5.13 2.71 -10.74
C ILE A 56 -6.27 1.71 -10.97
N ASP A 57 -6.27 1.02 -12.11
CA ASP A 57 -7.35 0.08 -12.46
C ASP A 57 -7.36 -1.13 -11.54
N LEU A 58 -6.21 -1.66 -11.16
CA LEU A 58 -6.08 -2.73 -10.18
C LEU A 58 -6.62 -2.31 -8.81
N LEU A 59 -6.26 -1.12 -8.33
CA LEU A 59 -6.77 -0.60 -7.06
C LEU A 59 -8.30 -0.50 -7.08
N LYS A 60 -8.87 0.01 -8.18
CA LYS A 60 -10.33 0.12 -8.35
C LYS A 60 -11.02 -1.24 -8.36
N GLN A 61 -10.45 -2.25 -9.05
CA GLN A 61 -11.01 -3.60 -9.07
C GLN A 61 -11.04 -4.23 -7.67
N LEU A 62 -9.97 -4.08 -6.89
CA LEU A 62 -9.88 -4.56 -5.52
C LEU A 62 -10.92 -3.87 -4.62
N LEU A 63 -11.02 -2.54 -4.70
CA LEU A 63 -11.99 -1.76 -3.94
C LEU A 63 -13.44 -2.12 -4.32
N ALA A 64 -13.72 -2.30 -5.61
CA ALA A 64 -15.05 -2.73 -6.09
C ALA A 64 -15.41 -4.15 -5.60
N ALA A 65 -14.42 -5.02 -5.38
CA ALA A 65 -14.60 -6.34 -4.75
C ALA A 65 -14.76 -6.26 -3.21
N GLY A 66 -14.75 -5.06 -2.64
CA GLY A 66 -14.86 -4.82 -1.19
C GLY A 66 -13.59 -5.23 -0.44
N ILE A 67 -12.43 -5.03 -1.04
CA ILE A 67 -11.12 -5.28 -0.46
C ILE A 67 -10.41 -3.92 -0.36
N PRO A 68 -10.29 -3.33 0.84
CA PRO A 68 -9.45 -2.16 1.03
C PRO A 68 -8.01 -2.45 0.61
N VAL A 69 -7.28 -1.44 0.16
CA VAL A 69 -5.90 -1.61 -0.29
C VAL A 69 -5.00 -0.67 0.49
N MET A 70 -3.95 -1.18 1.10
CA MET A 70 -2.93 -0.34 1.70
C MET A 70 -1.78 -0.17 0.72
N ILE A 71 -1.35 1.06 0.50
CA ILE A 71 -0.20 1.43 -0.33
C ILE A 71 0.89 2.05 0.52
N GLU A 72 2.12 2.01 0.03
CA GLU A 72 3.25 2.76 0.57
C GLU A 72 3.61 3.86 -0.42
N GLU A 73 3.64 5.10 0.06
CA GLU A 73 3.82 6.29 -0.75
C GLU A 73 4.85 7.25 -0.16
N SER A 74 5.37 8.17 -0.97
CA SER A 74 6.18 9.29 -0.50
C SER A 74 5.33 10.24 0.34
N PHE A 75 5.91 10.70 1.44
CA PHE A 75 5.31 11.68 2.31
C PHE A 75 6.30 12.82 2.57
N TYR A 76 5.82 14.05 2.49
CA TYR A 76 6.65 15.23 2.70
C TYR A 76 6.11 16.02 3.90
N PHE A 77 6.98 16.25 4.88
CA PHE A 77 6.68 17.08 6.04
C PHE A 77 6.90 18.56 5.71
N GLU A 78 6.10 19.44 6.30
CA GLU A 78 6.35 20.88 6.26
C GLU A 78 7.57 21.25 7.13
N ASP A 79 7.69 20.59 8.29
CA ASP A 79 8.77 20.76 9.25
C ASP A 79 9.43 19.40 9.58
N PRO A 80 10.74 19.34 9.86
CA PRO A 80 11.40 18.11 10.23
C PRO A 80 10.78 17.49 11.48
N TYR A 81 10.43 16.22 11.43
CA TYR A 81 9.90 15.49 12.59
C TYR A 81 10.96 15.31 13.70
N TRP A 82 12.22 15.13 13.29
CA TRP A 82 13.38 15.00 14.15
C TRP A 82 14.38 16.11 13.83
N PRO A 83 15.17 16.62 14.82
CA PRO A 83 16.23 17.56 14.54
C PRO A 83 17.22 17.02 13.48
N ASN A 84 17.48 17.83 12.45
CA ASN A 84 18.34 17.48 11.30
C ASN A 84 17.86 16.30 10.46
N ASP A 85 16.59 16.04 10.43
CA ASP A 85 15.96 15.02 9.61
C ASP A 85 15.60 15.57 8.22
N ASP A 86 15.48 14.64 7.26
CA ASP A 86 14.91 14.94 5.95
C ASP A 86 13.41 15.25 6.09
N LEU A 87 12.90 16.08 5.19
CA LEU A 87 11.46 16.34 5.10
C LEU A 87 10.67 15.22 4.43
N TRP A 88 11.35 14.19 3.93
CA TRP A 88 10.76 13.06 3.25
C TRP A 88 10.69 11.82 4.14
N ALA A 89 9.61 11.06 4.02
CA ALA A 89 9.44 9.77 4.67
C ALA A 89 8.59 8.83 3.80
N ALA A 90 8.68 7.53 4.09
CA ALA A 90 7.68 6.56 3.66
C ALA A 90 6.41 6.69 4.50
N HIS A 91 5.24 6.54 3.87
CA HIS A 91 3.95 6.58 4.54
C HIS A 91 3.01 5.49 4.02
N TYR A 92 2.22 4.92 4.91
CA TYR A 92 1.19 3.95 4.53
C TYR A 92 -0.18 4.60 4.57
N ASN A 93 -0.88 4.56 3.44
CA ASN A 93 -2.24 5.01 3.29
C ASN A 93 -3.18 3.84 2.98
N MET A 94 -4.39 3.83 3.53
CA MET A 94 -5.36 2.77 3.28
C MET A 94 -6.50 3.30 2.41
N LEU A 95 -6.57 2.84 1.17
CA LEU A 95 -7.63 3.18 0.23
C LEU A 95 -8.88 2.35 0.52
N THR A 96 -10.03 3.02 0.59
CA THR A 96 -11.32 2.41 0.96
C THR A 96 -12.43 2.66 -0.05
N GLY A 97 -12.20 3.52 -1.03
CA GLY A 97 -13.17 3.84 -2.09
C GLY A 97 -12.54 4.63 -3.21
N TYR A 98 -13.30 4.86 -4.27
CA TYR A 98 -12.90 5.71 -5.40
C TYR A 98 -14.10 6.42 -6.01
N ASP A 99 -13.84 7.51 -6.71
CA ASP A 99 -14.80 8.29 -7.48
C ASP A 99 -14.22 8.63 -8.86
N ASP A 100 -14.68 7.93 -9.89
CA ASP A 100 -14.24 8.14 -11.28
C ASP A 100 -14.69 9.49 -11.84
N ALA A 101 -15.79 10.06 -11.36
CA ALA A 101 -16.26 11.34 -11.84
C ALA A 101 -15.34 12.49 -11.39
N ASN A 102 -14.77 12.36 -10.20
CA ASN A 102 -13.83 13.31 -9.62
C ASN A 102 -12.37 12.86 -9.76
N GLN A 103 -12.10 11.66 -10.29
CA GLN A 103 -10.75 11.08 -10.44
C GLN A 103 -10.00 11.02 -9.09
N THR A 104 -10.68 10.56 -8.03
CA THR A 104 -10.11 10.48 -6.68
C THR A 104 -10.28 9.11 -6.04
N PHE A 105 -9.33 8.75 -5.18
CA PHE A 105 -9.49 7.72 -4.16
C PHE A 105 -9.91 8.33 -2.82
N THR A 106 -10.58 7.54 -2.00
CA THR A 106 -10.82 7.85 -0.59
C THR A 106 -9.78 7.12 0.25
N GLY A 107 -8.90 7.86 0.90
CA GLY A 107 -7.84 7.35 1.78
C GLY A 107 -8.16 7.49 3.26
N GLN A 108 -7.75 6.51 4.04
CA GLN A 108 -7.78 6.54 5.51
C GLN A 108 -6.36 6.75 5.98
N ASP A 109 -6.02 7.99 6.27
CA ASP A 109 -4.66 8.41 6.59
C ASP A 109 -4.48 8.58 8.11
N SER A 110 -3.42 8.02 8.66
CA SER A 110 -3.12 8.13 10.09
C SER A 110 -2.57 9.51 10.50
N PHE A 111 -2.10 10.30 9.56
CA PHE A 111 -1.56 11.65 9.78
C PHE A 111 -2.59 12.73 9.48
N HIS A 112 -3.23 12.70 8.30
CA HIS A 112 -4.20 13.70 7.87
C HIS A 112 -5.63 13.41 8.33
N GLY A 113 -5.89 12.20 8.80
CA GLY A 113 -7.22 11.78 9.27
C GLY A 113 -8.02 10.97 8.23
N PRO A 114 -9.29 10.69 8.53
CA PRO A 114 -10.14 9.87 7.69
C PRO A 114 -10.62 10.59 6.42
N ASP A 115 -11.07 9.80 5.44
CA ASP A 115 -11.81 10.20 4.25
C ASP A 115 -11.10 11.26 3.37
N GLN A 116 -9.77 11.18 3.29
CA GLN A 116 -8.98 12.04 2.43
C GLN A 116 -9.29 11.76 0.96
N GLN A 117 -9.55 12.81 0.18
CA GLN A 117 -9.77 12.70 -1.27
C GLN A 117 -8.42 12.89 -1.98
N ILE A 118 -7.92 11.82 -2.57
CA ILE A 118 -6.58 11.78 -3.18
C ILE A 118 -6.76 11.69 -4.69
N PRO A 119 -6.37 12.73 -5.47
CA PRO A 119 -6.40 12.67 -6.94
C PRO A 119 -5.56 11.50 -7.46
N TYR A 120 -6.03 10.82 -8.51
CA TYR A 120 -5.34 9.67 -9.09
C TYR A 120 -3.91 10.00 -9.50
N GLU A 121 -3.70 11.15 -10.15
CA GLU A 121 -2.38 11.62 -10.59
C GLU A 121 -1.40 11.84 -9.43
N ILE A 122 -1.88 12.40 -8.32
CA ILE A 122 -1.07 12.63 -7.12
C ILE A 122 -0.72 11.31 -6.44
N LEU A 123 -1.68 10.38 -6.36
CA LEU A 123 -1.42 9.05 -5.81
C LEU A 123 -0.38 8.32 -6.65
N GLU A 124 -0.49 8.32 -7.98
CA GLU A 124 0.48 7.67 -8.87
C GLU A 124 1.89 8.23 -8.68
N GLU A 125 2.04 9.56 -8.62
CA GLU A 125 3.34 10.23 -8.42
C GLU A 125 4.02 9.78 -7.11
N TYR A 126 3.30 9.79 -5.99
CA TYR A 126 3.86 9.47 -4.68
C TYR A 126 4.06 7.97 -4.47
N TRP A 127 3.16 7.16 -5.02
CA TRP A 127 3.20 5.71 -4.94
C TRP A 127 4.32 5.10 -5.78
N HIS A 128 4.65 5.73 -6.91
CA HIS A 128 5.73 5.29 -7.81
C HIS A 128 7.09 5.18 -7.10
N SER A 129 7.37 6.04 -6.13
CA SER A 129 8.62 6.02 -5.34
C SER A 129 8.85 4.70 -4.59
N PHE A 130 7.81 3.91 -4.37
CA PHE A 130 7.82 2.59 -3.73
C PHE A 130 7.48 1.46 -4.70
N ASN A 131 7.83 1.59 -5.98
CA ASN A 131 7.55 0.60 -7.02
C ASN A 131 6.06 0.20 -7.08
N ASN A 132 5.16 1.12 -6.78
CA ASN A 132 3.72 0.89 -6.74
C ASN A 132 3.36 -0.33 -5.88
N VAL A 133 3.97 -0.44 -4.69
CA VAL A 133 3.70 -1.54 -3.77
C VAL A 133 2.32 -1.42 -3.15
N TYR A 134 1.61 -2.53 -3.04
CA TYR A 134 0.32 -2.61 -2.37
C TYR A 134 0.21 -3.84 -1.48
N VAL A 135 -0.55 -3.69 -0.40
CA VAL A 135 -0.78 -4.74 0.60
C VAL A 135 -2.27 -4.99 0.71
N LEU A 136 -2.64 -6.25 0.63
CA LEU A 136 -4.02 -6.75 0.72
C LEU A 136 -4.15 -7.59 1.98
N VAL A 137 -5.16 -7.30 2.79
CA VAL A 137 -5.58 -8.16 3.90
C VAL A 137 -7.04 -8.51 3.67
N TYR A 138 -7.36 -9.80 3.69
CA TYR A 138 -8.70 -10.26 3.35
C TYR A 138 -9.02 -11.60 4.01
N PRO A 139 -10.30 -11.90 4.28
CA PRO A 139 -10.72 -13.19 4.80
C PRO A 139 -10.68 -14.27 3.69
N ALA A 140 -10.57 -15.53 4.10
CA ALA A 140 -10.36 -16.66 3.19
C ALA A 140 -11.40 -16.77 2.05
N GLU A 141 -12.64 -16.37 2.29
CA GLU A 141 -13.70 -16.35 1.27
C GLU A 141 -13.46 -15.36 0.12
N LYS A 142 -12.59 -14.38 0.30
CA LYS A 142 -12.20 -13.42 -0.75
C LYS A 142 -11.03 -13.91 -1.61
N GLU A 143 -10.35 -14.97 -1.24
CA GLU A 143 -9.11 -15.43 -1.92
C GLU A 143 -9.32 -15.67 -3.41
N ALA A 144 -10.43 -16.28 -3.80
CA ALA A 144 -10.72 -16.55 -5.21
C ALA A 144 -10.85 -15.25 -6.02
N ALA A 145 -11.51 -14.24 -5.48
CA ALA A 145 -11.64 -12.94 -6.12
C ALA A 145 -10.30 -12.20 -6.20
N VAL A 146 -9.48 -12.27 -5.14
CA VAL A 146 -8.12 -11.68 -5.15
C VAL A 146 -7.27 -12.34 -6.22
N LYS A 147 -7.27 -13.68 -6.32
CA LYS A 147 -6.52 -14.42 -7.36
C LYS A 147 -6.95 -14.03 -8.76
N GLU A 148 -8.26 -13.92 -8.99
CA GLU A 148 -8.81 -13.52 -10.29
C GLU A 148 -8.38 -12.11 -10.67
N ILE A 149 -8.44 -11.15 -9.73
CA ILE A 149 -8.06 -9.75 -9.96
C ILE A 149 -6.55 -9.63 -10.19
N LEU A 150 -5.73 -10.32 -9.40
CA LEU A 150 -4.28 -10.28 -9.55
C LEU A 150 -3.79 -10.99 -10.81
N GLY A 151 -4.49 -12.02 -11.29
CA GLY A 151 -4.10 -12.77 -12.48
C GLY A 151 -2.67 -13.29 -12.41
N GLU A 152 -1.84 -12.95 -13.39
CA GLU A 152 -0.40 -13.30 -13.45
C GLU A 152 0.42 -12.67 -12.30
N HIS A 153 -0.04 -11.58 -11.71
CA HIS A 153 0.58 -11.00 -10.52
C HIS A 153 0.31 -11.78 -9.24
N TRP A 154 -0.46 -12.88 -9.29
CA TRP A 154 -0.68 -13.72 -8.11
C TRP A 154 0.59 -14.40 -7.63
N ASP A 155 1.38 -15.00 -8.54
CA ASP A 155 2.69 -15.54 -8.19
C ASP A 155 3.67 -14.40 -7.88
N VAL A 156 4.39 -14.53 -6.77
CA VAL A 156 5.28 -13.46 -6.28
C VAL A 156 6.46 -13.23 -7.22
N GLU A 157 7.04 -14.31 -7.74
CA GLU A 157 8.20 -14.20 -8.62
C GLU A 157 7.80 -13.70 -10.00
N GLU A 158 6.68 -14.19 -10.53
CA GLU A 158 6.12 -13.71 -11.80
C GLU A 158 5.75 -12.23 -11.72
N ASN A 159 5.10 -11.79 -10.62
CA ASN A 159 4.84 -10.37 -10.37
C ASN A 159 6.10 -9.51 -10.41
N ARG A 160 7.19 -9.97 -9.74
CA ARG A 160 8.46 -9.23 -9.73
C ARG A 160 9.08 -9.12 -11.11
N GLN A 161 9.06 -10.20 -11.90
CA GLN A 161 9.61 -10.21 -13.25
C GLN A 161 8.80 -9.31 -14.20
N LEU A 162 7.49 -9.38 -14.17
CA LEU A 162 6.60 -8.51 -14.95
C LEU A 162 6.82 -7.03 -14.61
N THR A 163 6.87 -6.71 -13.32
CA THR A 163 7.09 -5.35 -12.86
C THR A 163 8.47 -4.83 -13.27
N LEU A 164 9.52 -5.64 -13.14
CA LEU A 164 10.86 -5.28 -13.60
C LEU A 164 10.90 -4.99 -15.10
N GLY A 165 10.26 -5.83 -15.90
CA GLY A 165 10.12 -5.62 -17.34
C GLY A 165 9.44 -4.30 -17.68
N MET A 166 8.32 -4.00 -17.02
CA MET A 166 7.58 -2.75 -17.21
C MET A 166 8.45 -1.50 -16.92
N TYR A 167 9.20 -1.50 -15.81
CA TYR A 167 10.08 -0.37 -15.48
C TYR A 167 11.28 -0.26 -16.42
N GLN A 168 11.83 -1.35 -16.92
CA GLN A 168 12.89 -1.35 -17.92
C GLN A 168 12.41 -0.72 -19.24
N ASP A 169 11.21 -1.04 -19.68
CA ASP A 169 10.60 -0.47 -20.89
C ASP A 169 10.34 1.04 -20.72
N GLN A 170 9.87 1.48 -19.53
CA GLN A 170 9.69 2.90 -19.23
C GLN A 170 11.02 3.68 -19.26
N VAL A 171 12.09 3.13 -18.73
CA VAL A 171 13.42 3.76 -18.76
C VAL A 171 13.93 3.88 -20.19
N GLN A 172 13.72 2.86 -21.03
CA GLN A 172 14.12 2.88 -22.44
C GLN A 172 13.34 3.93 -23.22
N SER A 173 12.01 3.98 -23.09
CA SER A 173 11.18 4.97 -23.81
C SER A 173 11.53 6.40 -23.41
N ASN A 174 11.71 6.68 -22.12
CA ASN A 174 12.12 8.01 -21.65
C ASN A 174 13.52 8.42 -22.13
N SER A 175 14.41 7.46 -22.40
CA SER A 175 15.74 7.76 -22.96
C SER A 175 15.72 8.04 -24.46
N GLU A 176 14.75 7.51 -25.19
CA GLU A 176 14.56 7.76 -26.63
C GLU A 176 13.88 9.11 -26.88
N ASP A 177 12.99 9.55 -25.99
CA ASP A 177 12.34 10.87 -26.07
C ASP A 177 13.27 12.05 -25.69
N ALA A 178 14.44 11.78 -25.12
CA ALA A 178 15.41 12.79 -24.70
C ALA A 178 16.43 13.21 -25.81
N PHE A 179 16.30 12.68 -27.02
CA PHE A 179 17.12 13.01 -28.23
C PHE A 179 16.24 13.53 -29.35
#